data_aa1983fddff2e0e0e1e69ceefcc3f251
#
_entry.id   aa1983fddff2e0e0e1e69ceefcc3f251
#
_cell.length_a   1.000
_cell.length_b   1.000
_cell.length_c   1.000
_cell.angle_alpha   90.00
_cell.angle_beta   90.00
_cell.angle_gamma   90.00
#
_symmetry.space_group_name_H-M   'P 1'
#
loop_
_entity.id
_entity.type
_entity.pdbx_description
1 polymer ?
#
loop_
_entity_poly.entity_id
_entity_poly.type
_entity_poly.pdbx_seq_one_letter_code
_entity_poly.pdbx_strand_id
1 'polypeptide(L)'
;MGKFGRLDAGVQKTVSGRAYAYCSSVTDLTDEHMPPSSWFIDPKPDNMLTVPACRGCNAAFGRDDDEFRLSLGAVVGMDTPETIEFNRTKVMPGVIKNRRQTRQVLGSTRLLMRTASGASTFGEAALFRVDFGLFCRVGQRLARGLYRFETRTSLPADTPVEVGRVGDPAPYLERIFKGAKFREKGPAFAYWHVIVDDLPTHSVWLFDFYSWLFMIAITGGLIGNLPDET
;
A
#
# COMPACT_ATOMS: atom_id res chain seq x y z
N MET A 1 7.61 -53.37 6.23
CA MET A 1 6.22 -52.89 6.13
C MET A 1 5.99 -51.86 7.22
N GLY A 2 6.21 -50.61 6.93
CA GLY A 2 6.01 -49.47 7.86
C GLY A 2 4.80 -48.66 7.40
N LYS A 3 3.80 -48.55 8.25
CA LYS A 3 2.59 -47.77 8.01
C LYS A 3 2.93 -46.27 8.11
N PHE A 4 2.83 -45.53 7.02
CA PHE A 4 2.80 -44.09 7.05
C PHE A 4 1.42 -43.63 7.55
N GLY A 5 1.40 -43.01 8.72
CA GLY A 5 0.22 -42.34 9.26
C GLY A 5 -0.17 -41.17 8.39
N ARG A 6 -1.43 -41.09 7.95
CA ARG A 6 -2.04 -39.93 7.36
C ARG A 6 -2.03 -38.79 8.41
N LEU A 7 -1.37 -37.71 8.08
CA LEU A 7 -1.60 -36.42 8.76
C LEU A 7 -2.96 -35.89 8.29
N ASP A 8 -3.94 -35.99 9.15
CA ASP A 8 -5.21 -35.28 8.97
C ASP A 8 -4.94 -33.79 8.99
N ALA A 9 -4.93 -33.19 7.81
CA ALA A 9 -5.01 -31.75 7.66
C ALA A 9 -6.39 -31.32 8.16
N GLY A 10 -6.43 -30.85 9.40
CA GLY A 10 -7.63 -30.23 9.98
C GLY A 10 -8.09 -29.08 9.11
N VAL A 11 -9.10 -29.32 8.30
CA VAL A 11 -9.86 -28.28 7.60
C VAL A 11 -10.47 -27.39 8.68
N GLN A 12 -9.86 -26.25 8.96
CA GLN A 12 -10.47 -25.21 9.76
C GLN A 12 -11.76 -24.80 9.06
N LYS A 13 -12.89 -25.20 9.66
CA LYS A 13 -14.21 -24.75 9.25
C LYS A 13 -14.18 -23.22 9.21
N THR A 14 -14.35 -22.66 8.02
CA THR A 14 -14.59 -21.25 7.80
C THR A 14 -15.78 -20.85 8.65
N VAL A 15 -15.53 -20.16 9.75
CA VAL A 15 -16.56 -19.43 10.47
C VAL A 15 -17.04 -18.35 9.49
N SER A 16 -18.25 -18.53 8.96
CA SER A 16 -18.95 -17.54 8.15
C SER A 16 -19.40 -16.39 9.07
N GLY A 17 -18.42 -15.63 9.53
CA GLY A 17 -18.60 -14.44 10.33
C GLY A 17 -17.60 -13.42 9.82
N ARG A 18 -17.89 -12.15 9.94
CA ARG A 18 -17.01 -11.04 9.57
C ARG A 18 -15.65 -11.19 10.26
N ALA A 19 -14.72 -11.95 9.66
CA ALA A 19 -13.34 -12.04 10.14
C ALA A 19 -12.63 -10.74 9.76
N TYR A 20 -11.78 -10.22 10.65
CA TYR A 20 -10.99 -9.01 10.41
C TYR A 20 -9.97 -9.19 9.31
N ALA A 21 -9.66 -8.09 8.62
CA ALA A 21 -8.64 -8.10 7.58
C ALA A 21 -7.21 -8.29 8.15
N TYR A 22 -6.96 -7.97 9.44
CA TYR A 22 -5.61 -7.78 9.97
C TYR A 22 -5.26 -8.65 11.20
N CYS A 23 -6.24 -9.11 11.93
CA CYS A 23 -6.02 -9.91 13.13
C CYS A 23 -7.11 -10.97 13.31
N SER A 24 -6.91 -11.91 14.24
CA SER A 24 -7.86 -13.00 14.49
C SER A 24 -9.04 -12.61 15.39
N SER A 25 -9.15 -11.34 15.78
CA SER A 25 -10.26 -10.87 16.62
C SER A 25 -11.58 -10.88 15.86
N VAL A 26 -12.68 -11.17 16.53
CA VAL A 26 -14.04 -11.21 15.95
C VAL A 26 -15.00 -10.26 16.68
N THR A 27 -14.47 -9.43 17.57
CA THR A 27 -15.25 -8.51 18.40
C THR A 27 -14.80 -7.06 18.17
N ASP A 28 -15.69 -6.09 18.40
CA ASP A 28 -15.41 -4.66 18.30
C ASP A 28 -15.02 -4.19 16.88
N LEU A 29 -15.91 -4.55 15.91
CA LEU A 29 -15.72 -4.22 14.48
C LEU A 29 -15.99 -2.75 14.21
N THR A 30 -15.08 -2.19 13.40
CA THR A 30 -15.24 -0.89 12.75
C THR A 30 -15.02 -1.07 11.25
N ASP A 31 -15.58 -0.19 10.44
CA ASP A 31 -15.29 -0.13 9.01
C ASP A 31 -14.05 0.75 8.79
N GLU A 32 -13.03 0.18 8.17
CA GLU A 32 -11.82 0.88 7.76
C GLU A 32 -11.86 1.17 6.27
N HIS A 33 -11.63 2.43 5.90
CA HIS A 33 -11.48 2.80 4.50
C HIS A 33 -10.15 2.31 3.92
N MET A 34 -10.22 1.70 2.74
CA MET A 34 -9.09 1.12 2.06
C MET A 34 -8.94 1.66 0.62
N PRO A 35 -7.98 2.55 0.36
CA PRO A 35 -7.06 3.16 1.32
C PRO A 35 -7.75 4.20 2.25
N PRO A 36 -7.04 4.70 3.28
CA PRO A 36 -7.58 5.68 4.22
C PRO A 36 -8.20 6.90 3.55
N SER A 37 -9.38 7.31 4.01
CA SER A 37 -10.11 8.43 3.41
C SER A 37 -9.38 9.77 3.50
N SER A 38 -8.42 9.90 4.43
CA SER A 38 -7.59 11.10 4.59
C SER A 38 -6.57 11.31 3.47
N TRP A 39 -6.35 10.31 2.60
CA TRP A 39 -5.43 10.41 1.46
C TRP A 39 -6.11 10.97 0.20
N PHE A 40 -7.42 11.18 0.23
CA PHE A 40 -8.17 11.71 -0.90
C PHE A 40 -8.51 13.18 -0.73
N ILE A 41 -8.48 13.94 -1.82
CA ILE A 41 -9.04 15.29 -1.88
C ILE A 41 -10.58 15.23 -1.83
N ASP A 42 -11.21 16.34 -1.47
CA ASP A 42 -12.66 16.43 -1.49
C ASP A 42 -13.17 17.01 -2.84
N PRO A 43 -14.30 16.54 -3.38
CA PRO A 43 -15.12 15.45 -2.87
C PRO A 43 -14.43 14.08 -2.99
N LYS A 44 -14.59 13.25 -1.95
CA LYS A 44 -14.04 11.89 -1.99
C LYS A 44 -14.75 11.06 -3.03
N PRO A 45 -14.08 10.02 -3.59
CA PRO A 45 -14.75 9.09 -4.49
C PRO A 45 -15.94 8.39 -3.83
N ASP A 46 -17.08 8.34 -4.50
CA ASP A 46 -18.29 7.67 -3.99
C ASP A 46 -18.10 6.16 -3.78
N ASN A 47 -17.15 5.57 -4.50
CA ASN A 47 -16.86 4.15 -4.49
C ASN A 47 -15.74 3.76 -3.51
N MET A 48 -15.55 4.50 -2.42
CA MET A 48 -14.57 4.16 -1.38
C MET A 48 -14.80 2.75 -0.87
N LEU A 49 -13.69 1.98 -0.78
CA LEU A 49 -13.74 0.63 -0.25
C LEU A 49 -13.69 0.67 1.28
N THR A 50 -14.40 -0.27 1.90
CA THR A 50 -14.29 -0.51 3.34
C THR A 50 -14.06 -1.99 3.62
N VAL A 51 -13.29 -2.25 4.67
CA VAL A 51 -13.05 -3.60 5.18
C VAL A 51 -13.29 -3.63 6.70
N PRO A 52 -13.76 -4.75 7.24
CA PRO A 52 -13.91 -4.88 8.67
C PRO A 52 -12.54 -4.90 9.36
N ALA A 53 -12.33 -4.02 10.32
CA ALA A 53 -11.14 -3.96 11.17
C ALA A 53 -11.56 -3.89 12.64
N CYS A 54 -10.74 -4.44 13.56
CA CYS A 54 -11.00 -4.20 14.96
C CYS A 54 -10.59 -2.77 15.34
N ARG A 55 -11.26 -2.20 16.34
CA ARG A 55 -10.98 -0.84 16.80
C ARG A 55 -9.50 -0.64 17.16
N GLY A 56 -8.85 -1.66 17.74
CA GLY A 56 -7.43 -1.61 18.08
C GLY A 56 -6.53 -1.51 16.85
N CYS A 57 -6.75 -2.34 15.82
CA CYS A 57 -6.00 -2.27 14.56
C CYS A 57 -6.25 -0.94 13.86
N ASN A 58 -7.51 -0.53 13.72
CA ASN A 58 -7.88 0.73 13.04
C ASN A 58 -7.25 1.95 13.75
N ALA A 59 -7.28 2.00 15.08
CA ALA A 59 -6.64 3.06 15.85
C ALA A 59 -5.10 3.06 15.72
N ALA A 60 -4.47 1.88 15.66
CA ALA A 60 -3.03 1.77 15.51
C ALA A 60 -2.54 2.30 14.15
N PHE A 61 -3.34 2.16 13.10
CA PHE A 61 -3.00 2.61 11.76
C PHE A 61 -3.02 4.14 11.58
N GLY A 62 -3.80 4.86 12.38
CA GLY A 62 -3.98 6.32 12.20
C GLY A 62 -2.67 7.11 12.24
N ARG A 63 -1.66 6.66 13.01
CA ARG A 63 -0.33 7.31 13.01
C ARG A 63 0.41 7.05 11.70
N ASP A 64 0.45 5.82 11.24
CA ASP A 64 1.09 5.46 9.98
C ASP A 64 0.40 6.17 8.80
N ASP A 65 -0.92 6.34 8.85
CA ASP A 65 -1.69 7.06 7.83
C ASP A 65 -1.32 8.54 7.74
N ASP A 66 -1.20 9.21 8.88
CA ASP A 66 -0.80 10.61 8.93
C ASP A 66 0.64 10.80 8.45
N GLU A 67 1.54 9.90 8.85
CA GLU A 67 2.95 9.95 8.44
C GLU A 67 3.14 9.61 6.97
N PHE A 68 2.42 8.60 6.48
CA PHE A 68 2.44 8.25 5.05
C PHE A 68 1.88 9.38 4.19
N ARG A 69 0.78 10.02 4.60
CA ARG A 69 0.20 11.17 3.90
C ARG A 69 1.20 12.31 3.76
N LEU A 70 1.96 12.64 4.82
CA LEU A 70 3.02 13.65 4.75
C LEU A 70 4.16 13.23 3.83
N SER A 71 4.58 11.96 3.91
CA SER A 71 5.63 11.40 3.05
C SER A 71 5.18 11.36 1.58
N LEU A 72 3.93 11.00 1.34
CA LEU A 72 3.33 11.02 0.00
C LEU A 72 3.33 12.44 -0.57
N GLY A 73 2.92 13.45 0.21
CA GLY A 73 2.95 14.85 -0.20
C GLY A 73 4.35 15.36 -0.55
N ALA A 74 5.39 14.79 0.05
CA ALA A 74 6.77 15.12 -0.29
C ALA A 74 7.26 14.41 -1.58
N VAL A 75 6.65 13.27 -1.94
CA VAL A 75 7.02 12.47 -3.13
C VAL A 75 6.24 12.89 -4.36
N VAL A 76 4.93 13.16 -4.22
CA VAL A 76 4.09 13.56 -5.36
C VAL A 76 4.49 14.96 -5.84
N GLY A 77 4.57 15.14 -7.14
CA GLY A 77 4.83 16.45 -7.75
C GLY A 77 3.71 17.45 -7.42
N MET A 78 3.95 18.71 -7.75
CA MET A 78 2.94 19.78 -7.69
C MET A 78 2.65 20.29 -9.11
N ASP A 79 2.44 19.38 -10.03
CA ASP A 79 2.33 19.63 -11.47
C ASP A 79 0.92 19.35 -12.03
N THR A 80 0.06 18.72 -11.23
CA THR A 80 -1.34 18.52 -11.58
C THR A 80 -2.27 19.24 -10.59
N PRO A 81 -3.48 19.64 -11.00
CA PRO A 81 -4.46 20.24 -10.09
C PRO A 81 -4.73 19.38 -8.85
N GLU A 82 -4.77 18.06 -9.02
CA GLU A 82 -5.05 17.09 -7.97
C GLU A 82 -3.91 17.03 -6.94
N THR A 83 -2.66 17.00 -7.40
CA THR A 83 -1.50 16.95 -6.50
C THR A 83 -1.28 18.28 -5.79
N ILE A 84 -1.55 19.42 -6.44
CA ILE A 84 -1.55 20.75 -5.81
C ILE A 84 -2.62 20.79 -4.71
N GLU A 85 -3.86 20.39 -5.02
CA GLU A 85 -4.97 20.40 -4.06
C GLU A 85 -4.74 19.43 -2.91
N PHE A 86 -4.18 18.24 -3.17
CA PHE A 86 -3.79 17.29 -2.14
C PHE A 86 -2.77 17.91 -1.17
N ASN A 87 -1.72 18.51 -1.69
CA ASN A 87 -0.72 19.17 -0.86
C ASN A 87 -1.35 20.32 -0.03
N ARG A 88 -2.18 21.16 -0.66
CA ARG A 88 -2.82 22.29 0.00
C ARG A 88 -3.78 21.89 1.11
N THR A 89 -4.64 20.88 0.88
CA THR A 89 -5.77 20.55 1.76
C THR A 89 -5.51 19.39 2.71
N LYS A 90 -4.65 18.44 2.33
CA LYS A 90 -4.40 17.22 3.12
C LYS A 90 -3.02 17.20 3.78
N VAL A 91 -1.99 17.73 3.11
CA VAL A 91 -0.61 17.67 3.60
C VAL A 91 -0.29 18.90 4.47
N MET A 92 -0.47 20.12 3.96
CA MET A 92 -0.09 21.36 4.65
C MET A 92 -0.72 21.54 6.03
N PRO A 93 -2.00 21.23 6.27
CA PRO A 93 -2.57 21.28 7.62
C PRO A 93 -1.88 20.33 8.60
N GLY A 94 -1.45 19.16 8.13
CA GLY A 94 -0.68 18.18 8.91
C GLY A 94 0.72 18.72 9.26
N VAL A 95 1.39 19.34 8.30
CA VAL A 95 2.70 20.00 8.47
C VAL A 95 2.63 21.07 9.55
N ILE A 96 1.62 21.92 9.50
CA ILE A 96 1.43 23.03 10.46
C ILE A 96 1.13 22.47 11.87
N LYS A 97 0.27 21.46 11.96
CA LYS A 97 -0.19 20.90 13.23
C LYS A 97 0.86 20.04 13.92
N ASN A 98 1.64 19.26 13.16
CA ASN A 98 2.59 18.28 13.70
C ASN A 98 4.05 18.68 13.44
N ARG A 99 4.53 19.70 14.16
CA ARG A 99 5.90 20.23 14.02
C ARG A 99 7.02 19.21 14.22
N ARG A 100 6.79 18.16 15.04
CA ARG A 100 7.81 17.15 15.28
C ARG A 100 8.01 16.29 14.04
N GLN A 101 6.92 15.81 13.47
CA GLN A 101 6.91 14.98 12.27
C GLN A 101 7.42 15.77 11.05
N THR A 102 7.01 17.03 10.94
CA THR A 102 7.50 17.95 9.92
C THR A 102 9.02 18.12 10.00
N ARG A 103 9.59 18.31 11.19
CA ARG A 103 11.04 18.40 11.36
C ARG A 103 11.75 17.10 10.96
N GLN A 104 11.16 15.95 11.19
CA GLN A 104 11.71 14.65 10.81
C GLN A 104 11.77 14.52 9.28
N VAL A 105 10.70 14.88 8.57
CA VAL A 105 10.64 14.83 7.10
C VAL A 105 11.53 15.93 6.48
N LEU A 106 11.36 17.19 6.90
CA LEU A 106 12.11 18.32 6.35
C LEU A 106 13.57 18.34 6.80
N GLY A 107 13.89 17.89 8.01
CA GLY A 107 15.26 17.85 8.52
C GLY A 107 16.16 16.84 7.80
N SER A 108 15.57 15.91 7.04
CA SER A 108 16.29 14.99 6.16
C SER A 108 16.39 15.49 4.71
N THR A 109 15.80 16.65 4.41
CA THR A 109 15.79 17.21 3.05
C THR A 109 17.17 17.74 2.67
N ARG A 110 17.70 17.27 1.52
CA ARG A 110 18.88 17.83 0.89
C ARG A 110 18.48 18.39 -0.46
N LEU A 111 18.81 19.66 -0.70
CA LEU A 111 18.68 20.25 -2.03
C LEU A 111 19.80 19.68 -2.91
N LEU A 112 19.44 19.05 -4.00
CA LEU A 112 20.37 18.65 -5.05
C LEU A 112 20.19 19.56 -6.24
N MET A 113 21.29 20.20 -6.65
CA MET A 113 21.35 20.82 -7.98
C MET A 113 21.57 19.70 -9.01
N ARG A 114 20.61 19.51 -9.90
CA ARG A 114 20.73 18.59 -11.02
C ARG A 114 21.27 19.36 -12.22
N THR A 115 22.53 19.13 -12.57
CA THR A 115 23.07 19.52 -13.87
C THR A 115 22.66 18.47 -14.90
N ALA A 116 21.73 18.81 -15.78
CA ALA A 116 21.49 18.02 -16.98
C ALA A 116 22.61 18.32 -17.98
N SER A 117 23.14 17.27 -18.62
CA SER A 117 24.24 17.36 -19.60
C SER A 117 23.99 18.44 -20.64
N GLY A 118 24.79 19.50 -20.62
CA GLY A 118 24.93 20.46 -21.71
C GLY A 118 24.04 21.72 -21.69
N ALA A 119 23.06 21.81 -20.84
CA ALA A 119 22.29 23.05 -20.59
C ALA A 119 22.05 23.20 -19.10
N SER A 120 22.50 24.32 -18.51
CA SER A 120 22.27 24.64 -17.10
C SER A 120 20.83 25.01 -16.87
N THR A 121 19.95 24.03 -16.75
CA THR A 121 18.63 24.22 -16.17
C THR A 121 18.75 23.94 -14.69
N PHE A 122 18.74 25.01 -13.89
CA PHE A 122 18.69 24.95 -12.43
C PHE A 122 17.28 24.46 -12.04
N GLY A 123 17.13 23.17 -11.82
CA GLY A 123 15.96 22.59 -11.18
C GLY A 123 16.31 22.28 -9.73
N GLU A 124 15.63 22.90 -8.78
CA GLU A 124 15.74 22.53 -7.38
C GLU A 124 15.05 21.18 -7.20
N ALA A 125 15.82 20.13 -6.94
CA ALA A 125 15.32 18.83 -6.54
C ALA A 125 15.53 18.66 -5.03
N ALA A 126 14.46 18.43 -4.29
CA ALA A 126 14.55 18.10 -2.88
C ALA A 126 14.65 16.58 -2.71
N LEU A 127 15.71 16.12 -2.03
CA LEU A 127 15.81 14.74 -1.58
C LEU A 127 15.22 14.62 -0.18
N PHE A 128 14.28 13.70 -0.01
CA PHE A 128 13.72 13.36 1.28
C PHE A 128 14.22 11.98 1.70
N ARG A 129 14.59 11.85 2.97
CA ARG A 129 14.81 10.54 3.56
C ARG A 129 13.45 9.96 3.96
N VAL A 130 12.99 8.99 3.20
CA VAL A 130 11.74 8.30 3.46
C VAL A 130 12.01 7.13 4.41
N ASP A 131 11.18 6.98 5.45
CA ASP A 131 11.17 5.77 6.28
C ASP A 131 10.56 4.61 5.45
N PHE A 132 11.43 3.78 4.90
CA PHE A 132 10.98 2.62 4.11
C PHE A 132 10.16 1.64 4.95
N GLY A 133 10.43 1.53 6.26
CA GLY A 133 9.63 0.72 7.18
C GLY A 133 8.16 1.15 7.24
N LEU A 134 7.89 2.46 7.19
CA LEU A 134 6.54 3.00 7.09
C LEU A 134 5.85 2.54 5.81
N PHE A 135 6.54 2.62 4.67
CA PHE A 135 6.01 2.18 3.37
C PHE A 135 5.70 0.69 3.38
N CYS A 136 6.58 -0.12 3.99
CA CYS A 136 6.32 -1.55 4.17
C CYS A 136 5.05 -1.79 5.00
N ARG A 137 4.90 -1.16 6.16
CA ARG A 137 3.71 -1.33 7.01
C ARG A 137 2.42 -0.93 6.29
N VAL A 138 2.45 0.20 5.59
CA VAL A 138 1.30 0.67 4.80
C VAL A 138 0.96 -0.30 3.66
N GLY A 139 1.96 -0.72 2.88
CA GLY A 139 1.76 -1.66 1.77
C GLY A 139 1.26 -3.03 2.25
N GLN A 140 1.79 -3.55 3.37
CA GLN A 140 1.31 -4.79 3.99
C GLN A 140 -0.16 -4.68 4.40
N ARG A 141 -0.55 -3.55 5.01
CA ARG A 141 -1.94 -3.31 5.39
C ARG A 141 -2.85 -3.21 4.17
N LEU A 142 -2.45 -2.46 3.14
CA LEU A 142 -3.20 -2.36 1.89
C LEU A 142 -3.41 -3.73 1.25
N ALA A 143 -2.34 -4.54 1.12
CA ALA A 143 -2.43 -5.88 0.54
C ALA A 143 -3.42 -6.76 1.32
N ARG A 144 -3.35 -6.80 2.65
CA ARG A 144 -4.27 -7.59 3.49
C ARG A 144 -5.71 -7.10 3.40
N GLY A 145 -5.92 -5.79 3.46
CA GLY A 145 -7.25 -5.19 3.37
C GLY A 145 -7.90 -5.41 2.01
N LEU A 146 -7.17 -5.16 0.94
CA LEU A 146 -7.65 -5.36 -0.43
C LEU A 146 -7.83 -6.85 -0.75
N TYR A 147 -6.96 -7.72 -0.24
CA TYR A 147 -7.17 -9.17 -0.34
C TYR A 147 -8.51 -9.57 0.30
N ARG A 148 -8.80 -9.08 1.51
CA ARG A 148 -10.10 -9.30 2.17
C ARG A 148 -11.27 -8.76 1.36
N PHE A 149 -11.11 -7.60 0.76
CA PHE A 149 -12.15 -7.00 -0.08
C PHE A 149 -12.44 -7.84 -1.34
N GLU A 150 -11.41 -8.26 -2.05
CA GLU A 150 -11.53 -8.96 -3.33
C GLU A 150 -11.96 -10.43 -3.19
N THR A 151 -11.49 -11.12 -2.14
CA THR A 151 -11.73 -12.57 -1.96
C THR A 151 -12.84 -12.89 -0.96
N ARG A 152 -13.27 -11.90 -0.16
CA ARG A 152 -14.19 -12.09 0.98
C ARG A 152 -13.61 -12.99 2.10
N THR A 153 -12.35 -13.35 2.01
CA THR A 153 -11.60 -14.11 3.03
C THR A 153 -10.42 -13.29 3.52
N SER A 154 -9.98 -13.47 4.77
CA SER A 154 -8.80 -12.81 5.28
C SER A 154 -7.57 -13.66 5.04
N LEU A 155 -6.43 -13.02 4.74
CA LEU A 155 -5.14 -13.70 4.77
C LEU A 155 -4.86 -14.18 6.20
N PRO A 156 -4.34 -15.40 6.39
CA PRO A 156 -3.81 -15.84 7.68
C PRO A 156 -2.84 -14.81 8.25
N ALA A 157 -2.85 -14.63 9.59
CA ALA A 157 -2.05 -13.59 10.24
C ALA A 157 -0.55 -13.79 10.00
N ASP A 158 -0.11 -15.03 9.91
CA ASP A 158 1.26 -15.47 9.67
C ASP A 158 1.67 -15.46 8.19
N THR A 159 0.75 -15.19 7.26
CA THR A 159 1.10 -15.06 5.84
C THR A 159 2.11 -13.93 5.64
N PRO A 160 3.30 -14.19 5.09
CA PRO A 160 4.26 -13.15 4.82
C PRO A 160 3.72 -12.18 3.75
N VAL A 161 4.01 -10.91 3.92
CA VAL A 161 3.72 -9.86 2.92
C VAL A 161 4.97 -9.03 2.73
N GLU A 162 5.56 -9.16 1.57
CA GLU A 162 6.74 -8.40 1.16
C GLU A 162 6.31 -7.18 0.37
N VAL A 163 6.95 -6.04 0.61
CA VAL A 163 6.62 -4.77 -0.04
C VAL A 163 7.88 -4.14 -0.60
N GLY A 164 7.79 -3.69 -1.84
CA GLY A 164 8.84 -2.98 -2.53
C GLY A 164 8.34 -1.69 -3.18
N ARG A 165 9.26 -0.77 -3.45
CA ARG A 165 9.00 0.40 -4.28
C ARG A 165 9.32 0.07 -5.74
N VAL A 166 8.47 0.53 -6.64
CA VAL A 166 8.66 0.41 -8.09
C VAL A 166 8.98 1.78 -8.66
N GLY A 167 10.07 1.91 -9.39
CA GLY A 167 10.45 3.16 -10.06
C GLY A 167 9.68 3.34 -11.36
N ASP A 168 9.74 2.33 -12.24
CA ASP A 168 8.97 2.26 -13.48
C ASP A 168 7.98 1.10 -13.39
N PRO A 169 6.66 1.33 -13.43
CA PRO A 169 5.66 0.27 -13.37
C PRO A 169 5.47 -0.45 -14.70
N ALA A 170 5.88 0.11 -15.84
CA ALA A 170 5.58 -0.43 -17.15
C ALA A 170 6.00 -1.91 -17.33
N PRO A 171 7.21 -2.35 -16.97
CA PRO A 171 7.61 -3.75 -17.10
C PRO A 171 6.75 -4.70 -16.28
N TYR A 172 6.29 -4.27 -15.09
CA TYR A 172 5.41 -5.06 -14.23
C TYR A 172 4.01 -5.17 -14.82
N LEU A 173 3.47 -4.07 -15.35
CA LEU A 173 2.16 -4.03 -16.00
C LEU A 173 2.13 -4.95 -17.21
N GLU A 174 3.19 -4.98 -18.00
CA GLU A 174 3.28 -5.83 -19.19
C GLU A 174 3.45 -7.32 -18.87
N ARG A 175 4.27 -7.67 -17.88
CA ARG A 175 4.67 -9.06 -17.61
C ARG A 175 3.81 -9.75 -16.56
N ILE A 176 3.49 -9.07 -15.46
CA ILE A 176 2.81 -9.65 -14.30
C ILE A 176 1.32 -9.32 -14.32
N PHE A 177 0.99 -8.06 -14.65
CA PHE A 177 -0.37 -7.56 -14.55
C PHE A 177 -1.12 -7.53 -15.88
N LYS A 178 -0.58 -8.17 -16.95
CA LYS A 178 -1.30 -8.33 -18.21
C LYS A 178 -2.58 -9.14 -17.99
N GLY A 179 -3.73 -8.50 -18.17
CA GLY A 179 -5.04 -9.12 -17.91
C GLY A 179 -5.43 -9.21 -16.42
N ALA A 180 -4.65 -8.62 -15.52
CA ALA A 180 -4.98 -8.51 -14.10
C ALA A 180 -6.24 -7.67 -13.88
N LYS A 181 -6.89 -7.88 -12.74
CA LYS A 181 -7.98 -6.99 -12.31
C LYS A 181 -7.42 -5.63 -11.92
N PHE A 182 -8.07 -4.60 -12.42
CA PHE A 182 -7.73 -3.20 -12.16
C PHE A 182 -8.87 -2.49 -11.45
N ARG A 183 -8.54 -1.64 -10.50
CA ARG A 183 -9.48 -0.72 -9.85
C ARG A 183 -8.85 0.63 -9.61
N GLU A 184 -9.64 1.65 -9.86
CA GLU A 184 -9.28 3.04 -9.64
C GLU A 184 -10.21 3.68 -8.60
N LYS A 185 -9.65 4.53 -7.76
CA LYS A 185 -10.34 5.30 -6.72
C LYS A 185 -9.99 6.78 -6.87
N GLY A 186 -10.59 7.40 -7.87
CA GLY A 186 -10.24 8.77 -8.25
C GLY A 186 -8.76 8.90 -8.65
N PRO A 187 -8.24 10.12 -8.74
CA PRO A 187 -6.86 10.35 -9.16
C PRO A 187 -5.82 9.98 -8.11
N ALA A 188 -6.26 9.70 -6.87
CA ALA A 188 -5.36 9.51 -5.75
C ALA A 188 -4.83 8.09 -5.62
N PHE A 189 -5.58 7.09 -6.08
CA PHE A 189 -5.22 5.70 -5.86
C PHE A 189 -5.78 4.77 -6.91
N ALA A 190 -4.93 3.92 -7.43
CA ALA A 190 -5.32 2.78 -8.26
C ALA A 190 -4.54 1.52 -7.84
N TYR A 191 -5.05 0.36 -8.19
CA TYR A 191 -4.33 -0.88 -7.99
C TYR A 191 -4.65 -1.95 -9.03
N TRP A 192 -3.66 -2.78 -9.29
CA TRP A 192 -3.77 -4.02 -10.05
C TRP A 192 -3.50 -5.19 -9.12
N HIS A 193 -4.17 -6.30 -9.35
CA HIS A 193 -3.88 -7.50 -8.58
C HIS A 193 -4.06 -8.79 -9.37
N VAL A 194 -3.24 -9.76 -8.99
CA VAL A 194 -3.32 -11.16 -9.42
C VAL A 194 -3.35 -12.01 -8.15
N ILE A 195 -4.30 -12.93 -8.06
CA ILE A 195 -4.39 -13.94 -7.01
C ILE A 195 -4.15 -15.28 -7.68
N VAL A 196 -3.29 -16.11 -7.11
CA VAL A 196 -2.94 -17.41 -7.68
C VAL A 196 -4.04 -18.43 -7.33
N ASP A 197 -4.71 -18.99 -8.32
CA ASP A 197 -5.90 -19.83 -8.13
C ASP A 197 -5.63 -21.05 -7.23
N ASP A 198 -4.52 -21.75 -7.45
CA ASP A 198 -4.16 -22.97 -6.69
C ASP A 198 -3.44 -22.67 -5.36
N LEU A 199 -3.06 -21.42 -5.13
CA LEU A 199 -2.35 -20.95 -3.94
C LEU A 199 -3.04 -19.70 -3.37
N PRO A 200 -4.19 -19.82 -2.74
CA PRO A 200 -5.05 -18.68 -2.40
C PRO A 200 -4.39 -17.63 -1.49
N THR A 201 -3.34 -18.00 -0.75
CA THR A 201 -2.58 -17.01 0.05
C THR A 201 -1.54 -16.24 -0.78
N HIS A 202 -1.29 -16.67 -2.03
CA HIS A 202 -0.31 -16.04 -2.91
C HIS A 202 -1.00 -15.05 -3.83
N SER A 203 -0.57 -13.80 -3.75
CA SER A 203 -1.08 -12.74 -4.62
C SER A 203 -0.03 -11.66 -4.84
N VAL A 204 -0.15 -10.94 -5.94
CA VAL A 204 0.71 -9.81 -6.28
C VAL A 204 -0.17 -8.59 -6.49
N TRP A 205 0.25 -7.49 -5.91
CA TRP A 205 -0.46 -6.21 -5.92
C TRP A 205 0.48 -5.12 -6.40
N LEU A 206 0.01 -4.26 -7.30
CA LEU A 206 0.67 -3.02 -7.66
C LEU A 206 -0.23 -1.87 -7.22
N PHE A 207 0.28 -0.99 -6.39
CA PHE A 207 -0.41 0.21 -5.92
C PHE A 207 0.15 1.43 -6.62
N ASP A 208 -0.71 2.27 -7.10
CA ASP A 208 -0.41 3.58 -7.67
C ASP A 208 -1.00 4.68 -6.79
N PHE A 209 -0.17 5.63 -6.41
CA PHE A 209 -0.57 6.83 -5.67
C PHE A 209 -0.27 8.07 -6.51
N TYR A 210 -1.32 8.69 -7.01
CA TYR A 210 -1.25 9.92 -7.80
C TYR A 210 -0.39 9.82 -9.07
N SER A 211 -0.15 8.62 -9.60
CA SER A 211 0.79 8.34 -10.70
C SER A 211 2.25 8.76 -10.42
N TRP A 212 2.60 8.93 -9.15
CA TRP A 212 3.92 9.33 -8.71
C TRP A 212 4.66 8.30 -7.86
N LEU A 213 3.93 7.58 -7.03
CA LEU A 213 4.49 6.56 -6.17
C LEU A 213 3.87 5.21 -6.51
N PHE A 214 4.72 4.28 -6.94
CA PHE A 214 4.32 2.90 -7.18
C PHE A 214 4.93 1.98 -6.13
N MET A 215 4.10 1.09 -5.59
CA MET A 215 4.51 0.07 -4.62
C MET A 215 4.00 -1.28 -5.08
N ILE A 216 4.84 -2.31 -4.94
CA ILE A 216 4.46 -3.70 -5.17
C ILE A 216 4.37 -4.42 -3.82
N ALA A 217 3.35 -5.26 -3.67
CA ALA A 217 3.24 -6.15 -2.52
C ALA A 217 3.02 -7.59 -3.00
N ILE A 218 3.72 -8.54 -2.36
CA ILE A 218 3.63 -9.97 -2.65
C ILE A 218 3.21 -10.67 -1.36
N THR A 219 2.18 -11.49 -1.41
CA THR A 219 1.70 -12.28 -0.27
C THR A 219 2.01 -13.76 -0.48
N GLY A 220 2.17 -14.51 0.60
CA GLY A 220 2.44 -15.95 0.57
C GLY A 220 3.93 -16.32 0.44
N GLY A 221 4.81 -15.34 0.29
CA GLY A 221 6.24 -15.53 0.03
C GLY A 221 6.56 -15.70 -1.46
N LEU A 222 7.83 -15.57 -1.80
CA LEU A 222 8.30 -15.83 -3.16
C LEU A 222 8.11 -17.32 -3.47
N ILE A 223 7.32 -17.63 -4.48
CA ILE A 223 7.28 -18.97 -5.09
C ILE A 223 8.68 -19.20 -5.66
N GLY A 224 9.42 -20.11 -5.04
CA GLY A 224 10.84 -20.34 -5.21
C GLY A 224 11.42 -20.02 -6.60
N ASN A 225 12.50 -19.27 -6.57
CA ASN A 225 13.39 -18.95 -7.70
C ASN A 225 12.69 -18.39 -8.95
N LEU A 226 12.55 -17.08 -9.00
CA LEU A 226 12.55 -16.42 -10.31
C LEU A 226 13.84 -16.86 -11.01
N PRO A 227 13.79 -17.32 -12.26
CA PRO A 227 14.99 -17.71 -12.97
C PRO A 227 15.93 -16.52 -13.00
N ASP A 228 17.20 -16.75 -12.60
CA ASP A 228 18.26 -15.79 -12.71
C ASP A 228 18.26 -15.23 -14.15
N GLU A 229 18.17 -13.93 -14.27
CA GLU A 229 18.35 -13.26 -15.55
C GLU A 229 19.80 -13.51 -16.03
N THR A 230 19.95 -14.43 -16.99
CA THR A 230 21.18 -14.58 -17.80
C THR A 230 21.11 -13.63 -18.98
#